data_598c0af1b62c21778f455cf898212b0b
#
_entry.id   598c0af1b62c21778f455cf898212b0b
#
_cell.length_a   1.000
_cell.length_b   1.000
_cell.length_c   1.000
_cell.angle_alpha   90.00
_cell.angle_beta   90.00
_cell.angle_gamma   90.00
#
_symmetry.space_group_name_H-M   'P 1'
#
loop_
_entity.id
_entity.type
_entity.pdbx_description
1 polymer ?
#
loop_
_entity_poly.entity_id
_entity_poly.type
_entity_poly.pdbx_seq_one_letter_code
_entity_poly.pdbx_strand_id
1 'polypeptide(L)'
;MAIPSGTEAARPFVPAKDFAASRAFYEALGFTKLLDSEVAIFAIAGTSFILQQFYVEEHAGNFMMQLMVDDLDAWWAHIESLDLAGRFGVRPPTPPAVQPWGLRLCYVVDPAGVLWHVAERRPGKAWD
;
A
#
# COMPACT_ATOMS: atom_id res chain seq x y z
N MET A 1 25.70 -11.38 -12.46
CA MET A 1 25.06 -12.54 -13.07
C MET A 1 23.64 -12.19 -13.49
N ALA A 2 23.29 -12.49 -14.72
CA ALA A 2 21.94 -12.23 -15.21
C ALA A 2 20.98 -13.32 -14.72
N ILE A 3 19.77 -12.91 -14.40
CA ILE A 3 18.71 -13.86 -14.09
C ILE A 3 18.13 -14.46 -15.37
N PRO A 4 17.46 -15.61 -15.32
CA PRO A 4 16.84 -16.19 -16.51
C PRO A 4 15.82 -15.27 -17.15
N SER A 5 15.75 -15.30 -18.48
CA SER A 5 14.73 -14.55 -19.21
C SER A 5 13.35 -15.09 -18.86
N GLY A 6 12.35 -14.20 -18.86
CA GLY A 6 10.99 -14.57 -18.49
C GLY A 6 10.70 -14.46 -16.98
N THR A 7 11.69 -14.09 -16.17
CA THR A 7 11.45 -13.78 -14.76
C THR A 7 10.57 -12.53 -14.70
N GLU A 8 9.40 -12.63 -14.06
CA GLU A 8 8.37 -11.58 -14.14
C GLU A 8 8.32 -10.66 -12.94
N ALA A 9 8.07 -11.22 -11.77
CA ALA A 9 7.86 -10.41 -10.58
C ALA A 9 8.04 -11.21 -9.31
N ALA A 10 8.45 -10.54 -8.25
CA ALA A 10 8.39 -11.08 -6.90
C ALA A 10 7.29 -10.34 -6.16
N ARG A 11 6.26 -11.05 -5.69
CA ARG A 11 5.10 -10.45 -5.05
C ARG A 11 4.96 -10.91 -3.61
N PRO A 12 4.80 -9.99 -2.66
CA PRO A 12 4.41 -10.38 -1.31
C PRO A 12 2.93 -10.76 -1.28
N PHE A 13 2.55 -11.58 -0.30
CA PHE A 13 1.17 -11.87 0.01
C PHE A 13 0.73 -10.95 1.13
N VAL A 14 -0.32 -10.18 0.88
CA VAL A 14 -0.88 -9.21 1.84
C VAL A 14 -2.16 -9.81 2.42
N PRO A 15 -2.28 -9.89 3.75
CA PRO A 15 -3.45 -10.51 4.37
C PRO A 15 -4.69 -9.63 4.27
N ALA A 16 -5.85 -10.26 4.21
CA ALA A 16 -7.12 -9.57 4.31
C ALA A 16 -8.00 -10.27 5.35
N LYS A 17 -8.55 -9.49 6.28
CA LYS A 17 -9.51 -9.99 7.26
C LYS A 17 -10.89 -10.11 6.62
N ASP A 18 -11.28 -9.09 5.89
CA ASP A 18 -12.46 -9.05 5.05
C ASP A 18 -11.99 -8.80 3.62
N PHE A 19 -11.98 -9.83 2.81
CA PHE A 19 -11.39 -9.78 1.47
C PHE A 19 -12.10 -8.75 0.59
N ALA A 20 -13.42 -8.69 0.64
CA ALA A 20 -14.20 -7.73 -0.17
C ALA A 20 -13.87 -6.29 0.24
N ALA A 21 -13.76 -6.02 1.54
CA ALA A 21 -13.43 -4.68 2.04
C ALA A 21 -12.02 -4.27 1.65
N SER A 22 -11.03 -5.15 1.80
CA SER A 22 -9.65 -4.85 1.42
C SER A 22 -9.51 -4.67 -0.08
N ARG A 23 -10.20 -5.48 -0.88
CA ARG A 23 -10.21 -5.34 -2.33
C ARG A 23 -10.75 -3.98 -2.75
N ALA A 24 -11.90 -3.57 -2.19
CA ALA A 24 -12.50 -2.28 -2.48
C ALA A 24 -11.60 -1.11 -2.02
N PHE A 25 -10.91 -1.30 -0.91
CA PHE A 25 -9.97 -0.30 -0.37
C PHE A 25 -8.84 -0.01 -1.37
N TYR A 26 -8.19 -1.06 -1.89
CA TYR A 26 -7.08 -0.87 -2.83
C TYR A 26 -7.54 -0.32 -4.18
N GLU A 27 -8.73 -0.71 -4.63
CA GLU A 27 -9.33 -0.09 -5.82
C GLU A 27 -9.59 1.40 -5.62
N ALA A 28 -10.16 1.78 -4.47
CA ALA A 28 -10.42 3.18 -4.14
C ALA A 28 -9.14 4.00 -4.05
N LEU A 29 -8.07 3.40 -3.49
CA LEU A 29 -6.78 4.07 -3.35
C LEU A 29 -6.11 4.34 -4.71
N GLY A 30 -6.49 3.59 -5.74
CA GLY A 30 -6.02 3.81 -7.11
C GLY A 30 -5.13 2.72 -7.66
N PHE A 31 -4.98 1.60 -6.96
CA PHE A 31 -4.20 0.46 -7.46
C PHE A 31 -4.95 -0.22 -8.59
N THR A 32 -4.20 -0.71 -9.58
CA THR A 32 -4.77 -1.46 -10.70
C THR A 32 -4.95 -2.91 -10.32
N LYS A 33 -6.16 -3.43 -10.46
CA LYS A 33 -6.45 -4.83 -10.19
C LYS A 33 -6.14 -5.65 -11.45
N LEU A 34 -5.15 -6.54 -11.35
CA LEU A 34 -4.71 -7.40 -12.44
C LEU A 34 -5.43 -8.76 -12.44
N LEU A 35 -5.84 -9.23 -11.28
CA LEU A 35 -6.52 -10.50 -11.11
C LEU A 35 -7.54 -10.34 -9.99
N ASP A 36 -8.71 -10.95 -10.15
CA ASP A 36 -9.78 -10.94 -9.15
C ASP A 36 -10.48 -12.29 -9.16
N SER A 37 -10.05 -13.18 -8.27
CA SER A 37 -10.65 -14.50 -8.10
C SER A 37 -10.58 -14.88 -6.61
N GLU A 38 -10.07 -16.06 -6.25
CA GLU A 38 -9.86 -16.44 -4.85
C GLU A 38 -8.81 -15.58 -4.16
N VAL A 39 -7.88 -15.02 -4.96
CA VAL A 39 -6.97 -13.98 -4.54
C VAL A 39 -7.11 -12.81 -5.51
N ALA A 40 -6.62 -11.64 -5.14
CA ALA A 40 -6.55 -10.49 -6.03
C ALA A 40 -5.10 -10.05 -6.19
N ILE A 41 -4.75 -9.61 -7.39
CA ILE A 41 -3.41 -9.02 -7.62
C ILE A 41 -3.62 -7.55 -7.90
N PHE A 42 -2.95 -6.72 -7.10
CA PHE A 42 -2.97 -5.27 -7.27
C PHE A 42 -1.59 -4.77 -7.66
N ALA A 43 -1.57 -3.80 -8.56
CA ALA A 43 -0.33 -3.23 -9.07
C ALA A 43 -0.36 -1.71 -9.00
N ILE A 44 0.81 -1.14 -8.77
CA ILE A 44 1.03 0.30 -8.87
C ILE A 44 2.48 0.52 -9.33
N ALA A 45 2.68 1.44 -10.27
CA ALA A 45 3.99 1.64 -10.88
C ALA A 45 4.52 0.30 -11.39
N GLY A 46 5.74 -0.08 -11.11
CA GLY A 46 6.33 -1.32 -11.56
C GLY A 46 6.24 -2.48 -10.56
N THR A 47 5.38 -2.38 -9.57
CA THR A 47 5.29 -3.36 -8.48
C THR A 47 3.88 -3.91 -8.32
N SER A 48 3.77 -5.03 -7.62
CA SER A 48 2.48 -5.66 -7.37
C SER A 48 2.53 -6.52 -6.11
N PHE A 49 1.35 -6.84 -5.59
CA PHE A 49 1.21 -7.76 -4.46
C PHE A 49 -0.03 -8.63 -4.65
N ILE A 50 -0.09 -9.75 -3.91
CA ILE A 50 -1.23 -10.65 -3.91
C ILE A 50 -2.02 -10.42 -2.63
N LEU A 51 -3.27 -10.01 -2.77
CA LEU A 51 -4.19 -9.90 -1.64
C LEU A 51 -4.84 -11.26 -1.44
N GLN A 52 -4.71 -11.82 -0.23
CA GLN A 52 -5.23 -13.15 0.07
C GLN A 52 -6.23 -13.11 1.23
N GLN A 53 -7.09 -14.12 1.30
CA GLN A 53 -8.12 -14.21 2.34
C GLN A 53 -7.60 -14.72 3.68
N PHE A 54 -6.33 -15.04 3.76
CA PHE A 54 -5.70 -15.52 4.98
C PHE A 54 -5.39 -14.35 5.91
N TYR A 55 -5.71 -14.51 7.21
CA TYR A 55 -5.52 -13.43 8.18
C TYR A 55 -5.02 -13.97 9.51
N VAL A 56 -3.94 -13.39 10.00
CA VAL A 56 -3.43 -13.56 11.36
C VAL A 56 -3.20 -12.15 11.90
N GLU A 57 -3.87 -11.82 13.01
CA GLU A 57 -3.87 -10.45 13.54
C GLU A 57 -2.46 -9.92 13.81
N GLU A 58 -1.62 -10.73 14.44
CA GLU A 58 -0.24 -10.34 14.79
C GLU A 58 0.59 -10.08 13.53
N HIS A 59 0.39 -10.87 12.48
CA HIS A 59 1.10 -10.66 11.23
C HIS A 59 0.61 -9.41 10.50
N ALA A 60 -0.71 -9.24 10.37
CA ALA A 60 -1.30 -8.09 9.70
C ALA A 60 -0.93 -6.79 10.41
N GLY A 61 -0.98 -6.78 11.74
CA GLY A 61 -0.64 -5.60 12.55
C GLY A 61 0.83 -5.24 12.53
N ASN A 62 1.68 -6.14 12.08
CA ASN A 62 3.13 -5.92 11.95
C ASN A 62 3.61 -5.88 10.50
N PHE A 63 2.71 -5.96 9.54
CA PHE A 63 3.04 -5.93 8.12
C PHE A 63 3.01 -4.49 7.64
N MET A 64 4.10 -4.07 6.99
CA MET A 64 4.22 -2.71 6.48
C MET A 64 4.58 -2.73 5.00
N MET A 65 4.04 -1.75 4.28
CA MET A 65 4.35 -1.52 2.88
C MET A 65 4.80 -0.06 2.72
N GLN A 66 5.68 0.19 1.79
CA GLN A 66 6.12 1.55 1.46
C GLN A 66 5.75 1.86 0.01
N LEU A 67 5.11 2.99 -0.19
CA LEU A 67 4.84 3.54 -1.50
C LEU A 67 5.66 4.83 -1.64
N MET A 68 6.69 4.79 -2.49
CA MET A 68 7.52 5.96 -2.75
C MET A 68 6.89 6.81 -3.84
N VAL A 69 6.74 8.10 -3.57
CA VAL A 69 6.07 9.03 -4.49
C VAL A 69 6.89 10.30 -4.67
N ASP A 70 6.75 10.93 -5.82
CA ASP A 70 7.42 12.22 -6.07
C ASP A 70 6.64 13.38 -5.44
N ASP A 71 5.32 13.33 -5.51
CA ASP A 71 4.46 14.42 -5.06
C ASP A 71 3.58 13.93 -3.91
N LEU A 72 4.11 14.01 -2.70
CA LEU A 72 3.39 13.58 -1.51
C LEU A 72 2.17 14.45 -1.23
N ASP A 73 2.24 15.73 -1.51
CA ASP A 73 1.10 16.63 -1.28
C ASP A 73 -0.08 16.29 -2.20
N ALA A 74 0.20 15.93 -3.45
CA ALA A 74 -0.84 15.44 -4.36
C ALA A 74 -1.45 14.13 -3.88
N TRP A 75 -0.61 13.21 -3.40
CA TRP A 75 -1.08 11.95 -2.81
C TRP A 75 -1.92 12.19 -1.57
N TRP A 76 -1.51 13.11 -0.71
CA TRP A 76 -2.29 13.45 0.47
C TRP A 76 -3.67 14.00 0.11
N ALA A 77 -3.73 14.91 -0.86
CA ALA A 77 -5.01 15.44 -1.35
C ALA A 77 -5.90 14.32 -1.90
N HIS A 78 -5.32 13.38 -2.64
CA HIS A 78 -6.03 12.20 -3.15
C HIS A 78 -6.58 11.35 -2.00
N ILE A 79 -5.73 11.03 -1.02
CA ILE A 79 -6.12 10.22 0.15
C ILE A 79 -7.26 10.91 0.91
N GLU A 80 -7.14 12.20 1.18
CA GLU A 80 -8.19 12.95 1.88
C GLU A 80 -9.53 12.91 1.13
N SER A 81 -9.49 12.95 -0.20
CA SER A 81 -10.70 12.97 -1.01
C SER A 81 -11.47 11.65 -0.96
N LEU A 82 -10.84 10.57 -0.52
CA LEU A 82 -11.44 9.23 -0.54
C LEU A 82 -12.28 8.92 0.70
N ASP A 83 -12.16 9.68 1.78
CA ASP A 83 -12.84 9.41 3.05
C ASP A 83 -12.67 7.95 3.50
N LEU A 84 -11.42 7.51 3.56
CA LEU A 84 -11.11 6.10 3.87
C LEU A 84 -11.65 5.68 5.23
N ALA A 85 -11.52 6.53 6.24
CA ALA A 85 -12.02 6.24 7.58
C ALA A 85 -13.54 6.06 7.60
N GLY A 86 -14.27 6.93 6.90
CA GLY A 86 -15.73 6.84 6.83
C GLY A 86 -16.22 5.67 6.00
N ARG A 87 -15.54 5.38 4.90
CA ARG A 87 -15.96 4.32 3.97
C ARG A 87 -15.59 2.92 4.44
N PHE A 88 -14.45 2.77 5.08
CA PHE A 88 -13.91 1.44 5.42
C PHE A 88 -13.72 1.21 6.91
N GLY A 89 -13.99 2.21 7.75
CA GLY A 89 -13.84 2.08 9.20
C GLY A 89 -12.39 1.92 9.65
N VAL A 90 -11.44 2.33 8.82
CA VAL A 90 -10.02 2.24 9.14
C VAL A 90 -9.59 3.43 10.00
N ARG A 91 -8.41 3.31 10.61
CA ARG A 91 -7.77 4.44 11.29
C ARG A 91 -7.64 5.60 10.31
N PRO A 92 -7.97 6.84 10.72
CA PRO A 92 -7.79 7.99 9.84
C PRO A 92 -6.35 8.11 9.36
N PRO A 93 -6.13 8.35 8.05
CA PRO A 93 -4.78 8.62 7.56
C PRO A 93 -4.17 9.84 8.27
N THR A 94 -2.86 9.82 8.45
CA THR A 94 -2.16 10.94 9.09
C THR A 94 -1.57 11.86 8.02
N PRO A 95 -1.60 13.19 8.22
CA PRO A 95 -1.04 14.12 7.25
C PRO A 95 0.48 13.99 7.13
N PRO A 96 1.05 14.47 6.02
CA PRO A 96 2.50 14.41 5.82
C PRO A 96 3.26 15.05 6.96
N ALA A 97 4.28 14.34 7.45
CA ALA A 97 5.18 14.81 8.49
C ALA A 97 6.55 14.18 8.34
N VAL A 98 7.59 14.92 8.71
CA VAL A 98 8.96 14.39 8.71
C VAL A 98 9.13 13.50 9.92
N GLN A 99 9.59 12.26 9.69
CA GLN A 99 9.80 11.27 10.73
C GLN A 99 11.21 11.42 11.34
N PRO A 100 11.46 10.82 12.52
CA PRO A 100 12.78 10.89 13.16
C PRO A 100 13.94 10.46 12.27
N TRP A 101 13.70 9.54 11.32
CA TRP A 101 14.73 9.08 10.38
C TRP A 101 14.84 9.96 9.14
N GLY A 102 14.15 11.11 9.10
CA GLY A 102 14.33 12.13 8.08
C GLY A 102 13.42 12.05 6.86
N LEU A 103 12.61 11.00 6.75
CA LEU A 103 11.72 10.83 5.60
C LEU A 103 10.36 11.50 5.87
N ARG A 104 9.89 12.30 4.92
CA ARG A 104 8.57 12.91 5.00
C ARG A 104 7.54 11.94 4.42
N LEU A 105 6.52 11.59 5.19
CA LEU A 105 5.53 10.60 4.77
C LEU A 105 4.19 10.81 5.47
N CYS A 106 3.16 10.17 4.93
CA CYS A 106 1.89 9.99 5.62
C CYS A 106 1.61 8.50 5.80
N TYR A 107 0.78 8.16 6.78
CA TYR A 107 0.39 6.78 7.06
C TYR A 107 -1.02 6.51 6.57
N VAL A 108 -1.21 5.33 5.97
CA VAL A 108 -2.52 4.81 5.59
C VAL A 108 -2.61 3.39 6.10
N VAL A 109 -3.71 3.03 6.75
CA VAL A 109 -3.92 1.69 7.30
C VAL A 109 -5.07 1.05 6.54
N ASP A 110 -4.86 -0.18 6.04
CA ASP A 110 -5.90 -0.89 5.31
C ASP A 110 -6.90 -1.58 6.26
N PRO A 111 -8.00 -2.16 5.75
CA PRO A 111 -9.01 -2.79 6.60
C PRO A 111 -8.53 -3.99 7.43
N ALA A 112 -7.41 -4.60 7.09
CA ALA A 112 -6.81 -5.69 7.87
C ALA A 112 -5.79 -5.20 8.89
N GLY A 113 -5.45 -3.91 8.89
CA GLY A 113 -4.45 -3.34 9.78
C GLY A 113 -3.06 -3.24 9.18
N VAL A 114 -2.90 -3.51 7.89
CA VAL A 114 -1.62 -3.36 7.19
C VAL A 114 -1.29 -1.87 7.07
N LEU A 115 -0.09 -1.51 7.50
CA LEU A 115 0.36 -0.12 7.51
C LEU A 115 1.10 0.23 6.23
N TRP A 116 0.66 1.28 5.56
CA TRP A 116 1.32 1.84 4.40
C TRP A 116 2.03 3.13 4.76
N HIS A 117 3.31 3.24 4.41
CA HIS A 117 4.08 4.47 4.41
C HIS A 117 4.01 5.05 3.00
N VAL A 118 3.29 6.13 2.82
CA VAL A 118 3.31 6.88 1.55
C VAL A 118 4.36 7.96 1.71
N ALA A 119 5.52 7.74 1.11
CA ALA A 119 6.74 8.45 1.44
C ALA A 119 7.27 9.25 0.24
N GLU A 120 7.74 10.46 0.52
CA GLU A 120 8.28 11.36 -0.48
C GLU A 120 9.70 10.96 -0.85
N ARG A 121 9.96 10.92 -2.17
CA ARG A 121 11.32 10.72 -2.65
C ARG A 121 12.24 11.85 -2.19
N ARG A 122 13.48 11.49 -1.84
CA ARG A 122 14.51 12.46 -1.50
C ARG A 122 15.53 12.50 -2.63
N PRO A 123 15.62 13.61 -3.38
CA PRO A 123 16.54 13.69 -4.51
C PRO A 123 17.98 13.36 -4.10
N GLY A 124 18.66 12.58 -4.91
CA GLY A 124 20.05 12.20 -4.69
C GLY A 124 20.26 11.00 -3.78
N LYS A 125 19.21 10.35 -3.29
CA LYS A 125 19.33 9.12 -2.52
C LYS A 125 19.18 7.90 -3.42
N ALA A 126 20.06 6.92 -3.23
CA ALA A 126 20.12 5.76 -4.12
C ALA A 126 18.85 4.89 -4.10
N TRP A 127 18.15 4.90 -2.97
CA TRP A 127 16.92 4.10 -2.78
C TRP A 127 15.63 4.89 -3.03
N ASP A 128 15.75 6.15 -3.41
CA ASP A 128 14.57 7.03 -3.62
C ASP A 128 14.02 6.97 -5.07
#